data_e184951ce3933cc7b5a36aef5e36b84a
#
_entry.id   e184951ce3933cc7b5a36aef5e36b84a
#
_cell.length_a   1.000
_cell.length_b   1.000
_cell.length_c   1.000
_cell.angle_alpha   90.00
_cell.angle_beta   90.00
_cell.angle_gamma   90.00
#
_symmetry.space_group_name_H-M   'P 1'
#
loop_
_entity.id
_entity.type
_entity.pdbx_description
1 polymer ?
#
loop_
_entity_poly.entity_id
_entity_poly.type
_entity_poly.pdbx_seq_one_letter_code
_entity_poly.pdbx_strand_id
1 'polypeptide(L)'
;AGLAFTGYTTVNSAATEEYNLSIYSPIAATWASGGALGTARTSMGSLGTQTANMVVAGYAPTQSNTAQTYDGSSWSSIPSLSAGTRRSNAGFGTTAAAASLGGSIGGLPPTANTVNYVEEYDGSSWTAATGYPVGVYDIEACGTQTAGLGAGGYITPSDPGTTVNTNFDYNGSSWTANNNMNNARNNFSMTGIQTASLVAGGTGNPTKAEIYDGTNWTAIS
;
A
#
# COMPACT_ATOMS: atom_id res chain seq x y z
N ALA A 1 -8.58 7.49 -17.89
CA ALA A 1 -10.03 7.50 -18.05
C ALA A 1 -10.54 6.15 -17.64
N GLY A 2 -11.23 6.10 -16.51
CA GLY A 2 -11.91 4.91 -16.07
C GLY A 2 -13.11 4.66 -16.97
N LEU A 3 -13.16 3.50 -17.58
CA LEU A 3 -14.29 3.06 -18.37
C LEU A 3 -15.12 2.13 -17.52
N ALA A 4 -16.30 2.58 -17.12
CA ALA A 4 -17.29 1.71 -16.53
C ALA A 4 -18.05 1.04 -17.67
N PHE A 5 -17.89 -0.26 -17.81
CA PHE A 5 -18.64 -1.03 -18.77
C PHE A 5 -19.88 -1.54 -18.12
N THR A 6 -20.96 -0.89 -18.36
CA THR A 6 -22.25 -1.42 -17.98
C THR A 6 -22.97 -1.90 -19.21
N GLY A 7 -23.12 -3.18 -19.30
CA GLY A 7 -24.12 -3.76 -20.13
C GLY A 7 -23.76 -3.93 -21.59
N TYR A 8 -23.98 -5.11 -21.97
CA TYR A 8 -24.16 -5.57 -23.31
C TYR A 8 -25.50 -5.04 -23.82
N THR A 9 -25.47 -4.21 -24.81
CA THR A 9 -26.66 -3.90 -25.59
C THR A 9 -26.56 -4.57 -26.94
N THR A 10 -27.44 -5.48 -27.18
CA THR A 10 -27.48 -6.23 -28.43
C THR A 10 -27.86 -5.40 -29.64
N VAL A 11 -28.35 -4.18 -29.42
CA VAL A 11 -28.85 -3.41 -30.54
C VAL A 11 -28.70 -1.98 -30.21
N ASN A 12 -27.75 -1.38 -30.81
CA ASN A 12 -28.14 -0.34 -31.20
C ASN A 12 -28.08 0.95 -30.84
N SER A 13 -27.34 1.42 -29.99
CA SER A 13 -26.94 2.79 -30.18
C SER A 13 -25.59 2.75 -30.86
N ALA A 14 -25.49 3.24 -32.01
CA ALA A 14 -24.27 3.22 -32.78
C ALA A 14 -23.09 3.82 -32.02
N ALA A 15 -23.31 4.85 -31.23
CA ALA A 15 -22.29 5.48 -30.44
C ALA A 15 -21.80 4.60 -29.26
N THR A 16 -22.68 3.88 -28.64
CA THR A 16 -22.33 2.96 -27.53
C THR A 16 -21.64 1.72 -28.06
N GLU A 17 -22.03 1.29 -29.23
CA GLU A 17 -21.46 0.16 -29.90
C GLU A 17 -20.04 0.37 -30.34
N GLU A 18 -19.74 1.50 -30.92
CA GLU A 18 -18.37 1.86 -31.30
C GLU A 18 -17.45 1.83 -30.11
N TYR A 19 -17.92 2.33 -29.02
CA TYR A 19 -17.17 2.37 -27.78
C TYR A 19 -16.92 0.97 -27.20
N ASN A 20 -17.91 0.13 -27.22
CA ASN A 20 -17.81 -1.20 -26.66
C ASN A 20 -17.05 -2.17 -27.56
N LEU A 21 -17.29 -2.12 -28.83
CA LEU A 21 -16.67 -3.04 -29.77
C LEU A 21 -15.18 -2.83 -29.94
N SER A 22 -14.71 -1.61 -29.83
CA SER A 22 -13.28 -1.34 -29.88
C SER A 22 -12.53 -1.84 -28.65
N ILE A 23 -13.24 -2.12 -27.55
CA ILE A 23 -12.65 -2.48 -26.28
C ILE A 23 -12.91 -3.95 -25.94
N TYR A 24 -13.98 -4.51 -26.45
CA TYR A 24 -14.35 -5.90 -26.25
C TYR A 24 -13.94 -6.84 -27.39
N SER A 25 -12.88 -6.55 -28.08
CA SER A 25 -12.08 -7.67 -28.52
C SER A 25 -11.55 -8.31 -27.23
N PRO A 26 -11.90 -9.56 -26.90
CA PRO A 26 -11.26 -10.23 -25.79
C PRO A 26 -9.80 -10.47 -26.18
N ILE A 27 -9.00 -9.46 -26.00
CA ILE A 27 -7.57 -9.69 -25.85
C ILE A 27 -7.52 -10.45 -24.54
N ALA A 28 -7.30 -11.73 -24.63
CA ALA A 28 -7.02 -12.52 -23.45
C ALA A 28 -5.94 -11.76 -22.69
N ALA A 29 -6.27 -11.24 -21.51
CA ALA A 29 -5.31 -10.56 -20.69
C ALA A 29 -4.20 -11.57 -20.39
N THR A 30 -3.04 -11.36 -20.94
CA THR A 30 -1.88 -12.23 -20.73
C THR A 30 -0.96 -11.55 -19.76
N TRP A 31 -0.54 -12.31 -18.75
CA TRP A 31 0.58 -11.91 -17.90
C TRP A 31 1.86 -12.11 -18.69
N ALA A 32 2.65 -11.06 -18.83
CA ALA A 32 4.00 -11.13 -19.39
C ALA A 32 5.02 -10.97 -18.25
N SER A 33 6.16 -11.63 -18.39
CA SER A 33 7.27 -11.45 -17.46
C SER A 33 7.84 -10.05 -17.62
N GLY A 34 7.93 -9.31 -16.52
CA GLY A 34 8.66 -8.06 -16.43
C GLY A 34 10.11 -8.26 -15.97
N GLY A 35 10.88 -7.19 -15.84
CA GLY A 35 12.21 -7.23 -15.25
C GLY A 35 12.17 -7.75 -13.81
N ALA A 36 13.14 -8.57 -13.44
CA ALA A 36 13.26 -9.10 -12.08
C ALA A 36 13.82 -8.04 -11.12
N LEU A 37 13.37 -8.06 -9.86
CA LEU A 37 14.02 -7.33 -8.77
C LEU A 37 15.50 -7.74 -8.65
N GLY A 38 16.37 -6.79 -8.36
CA GLY A 38 17.80 -7.06 -8.15
C GLY A 38 18.06 -7.99 -6.97
N THR A 39 17.15 -8.10 -6.03
CA THR A 39 17.19 -9.03 -4.90
C THR A 39 15.78 -9.53 -4.60
N ALA A 40 15.60 -10.84 -4.59
CA ALA A 40 14.33 -11.46 -4.20
C ALA A 40 13.99 -11.12 -2.75
N ARG A 41 12.78 -10.63 -2.50
CA ARG A 41 12.34 -10.19 -1.16
C ARG A 41 10.85 -10.38 -0.95
N THR A 42 10.46 -10.45 0.32
CA THR A 42 9.07 -10.53 0.77
C THR A 42 8.78 -9.42 1.77
N SER A 43 7.50 -9.22 2.12
CA SER A 43 7.09 -8.30 3.19
C SER A 43 7.66 -6.87 3.01
N MET A 44 7.71 -6.41 1.79
CA MET A 44 8.16 -5.07 1.40
C MET A 44 6.97 -4.12 1.28
N GLY A 45 7.18 -2.84 1.54
CA GLY A 45 6.25 -1.79 1.12
C GLY A 45 6.31 -1.63 -0.41
N SER A 46 5.16 -1.39 -1.02
CA SER A 46 5.08 -1.09 -2.45
C SER A 46 4.16 0.08 -2.72
N LEU A 47 4.43 0.82 -3.78
CA LEU A 47 3.65 1.99 -4.17
C LEU A 47 3.84 2.30 -5.66
N GLY A 48 2.97 3.13 -6.21
CA GLY A 48 3.07 3.58 -7.59
C GLY A 48 2.12 2.87 -8.54
N THR A 49 2.49 2.82 -9.81
CA THR A 49 1.71 2.24 -10.91
C THR A 49 2.48 1.12 -11.59
N GLN A 50 1.86 0.44 -12.55
CA GLN A 50 2.52 -0.62 -13.31
C GLN A 50 3.81 -0.17 -14.03
N THR A 51 3.84 1.05 -14.54
CA THR A 51 4.98 1.60 -15.30
C THR A 51 5.86 2.55 -14.48
N ALA A 52 5.52 2.80 -13.23
CA ALA A 52 6.28 3.64 -12.30
C ALA A 52 6.04 3.13 -10.87
N ASN A 53 6.64 2.02 -10.52
CA ASN A 53 6.48 1.40 -9.21
C ASN A 53 7.73 1.58 -8.35
N MET A 54 7.56 1.52 -7.06
CA MET A 54 8.65 1.50 -6.09
C MET A 54 8.41 0.40 -5.07
N VAL A 55 9.47 -0.29 -4.68
CA VAL A 55 9.49 -1.21 -3.54
C VAL A 55 10.51 -0.74 -2.52
N VAL A 56 10.14 -0.84 -1.26
CA VAL A 56 10.96 -0.32 -0.14
C VAL A 56 11.07 -1.34 0.97
N ALA A 57 12.26 -1.49 1.52
CA ALA A 57 12.58 -2.37 2.64
C ALA A 57 12.25 -3.85 2.36
N GLY A 58 11.73 -4.59 3.33
CA GLY A 58 11.35 -6.00 3.17
C GLY A 58 12.34 -6.97 3.77
N TYR A 59 12.17 -8.26 3.46
CA TYR A 59 12.98 -9.36 3.98
C TYR A 59 13.63 -10.16 2.84
N ALA A 60 14.98 -10.32 2.88
CA ALA A 60 15.75 -10.99 1.82
C ALA A 60 17.18 -11.36 2.24
N PRO A 61 17.49 -12.48 2.69
CA PRO A 61 17.05 -13.35 3.79
C PRO A 61 17.16 -12.68 5.17
N THR A 62 17.54 -11.43 5.23
CA THR A 62 17.51 -10.56 6.42
C THR A 62 16.63 -9.35 6.13
N GLN A 63 16.30 -8.59 7.16
CA GLN A 63 15.61 -7.32 6.96
C GLN A 63 16.47 -6.35 6.14
N SER A 64 15.83 -5.57 5.29
CA SER A 64 16.47 -4.67 4.35
C SER A 64 15.99 -3.23 4.55
N ASN A 65 16.84 -2.27 4.18
CA ASN A 65 16.47 -0.87 4.02
C ASN A 65 16.60 -0.39 2.56
N THR A 66 16.89 -1.30 1.63
CA THR A 66 17.08 -0.93 0.23
C THR A 66 15.75 -0.59 -0.45
N ALA A 67 15.81 0.29 -1.43
CA ALA A 67 14.68 0.66 -2.26
C ALA A 67 15.04 0.54 -3.74
N GLN A 68 14.04 0.22 -4.55
CA GLN A 68 14.18 0.08 -5.99
C GLN A 68 12.94 0.67 -6.69
N THR A 69 13.15 1.27 -7.85
CA THR A 69 12.07 1.76 -8.73
C THR A 69 11.98 0.93 -10.00
N TYR A 70 10.78 0.81 -10.53
CA TYR A 70 10.47 0.16 -11.80
C TYR A 70 9.99 1.20 -12.80
N ASP A 71 10.51 1.16 -14.03
CA ASP A 71 10.20 2.09 -15.10
C ASP A 71 9.23 1.52 -16.16
N GLY A 72 8.62 0.38 -15.88
CA GLY A 72 7.77 -0.36 -16.83
C GLY A 72 8.52 -1.48 -17.56
N SER A 73 9.86 -1.55 -17.44
CA SER A 73 10.70 -2.57 -18.08
C SER A 73 11.74 -3.18 -17.14
N SER A 74 12.35 -2.35 -16.30
CA SER A 74 13.48 -2.76 -15.45
C SER A 74 13.42 -2.12 -14.06
N TRP A 75 14.12 -2.76 -13.12
CA TRP A 75 14.29 -2.26 -11.76
C TRP A 75 15.65 -1.58 -11.60
N SER A 76 15.66 -0.42 -11.00
CA SER A 76 16.87 0.35 -10.66
C SER A 76 16.94 0.62 -9.17
N SER A 77 18.13 0.52 -8.60
CA SER A 77 18.34 0.86 -7.19
C SER A 77 18.33 2.36 -6.99
N ILE A 78 17.68 2.80 -5.92
CA ILE A 78 17.69 4.18 -5.44
C ILE A 78 18.26 4.22 -4.02
N PRO A 79 18.55 5.38 -3.43
CA PRO A 79 19.02 5.47 -2.06
C PRO A 79 18.20 4.67 -1.08
N SER A 80 18.88 4.06 -0.11
CA SER A 80 18.25 3.26 0.93
C SER A 80 17.59 4.14 1.98
N LEU A 81 16.59 3.59 2.67
CA LEU A 81 15.99 4.19 3.85
C LEU A 81 17.04 4.49 4.92
N SER A 82 16.92 5.62 5.61
CA SER A 82 17.89 6.10 6.62
C SER A 82 17.63 5.52 8.01
N ALA A 83 16.38 5.21 8.35
CA ALA A 83 15.98 4.70 9.68
C ALA A 83 16.30 3.22 9.91
N GLY A 84 17.07 2.59 9.01
CA GLY A 84 17.55 1.22 9.16
C GLY A 84 16.66 0.16 8.50
N THR A 85 17.08 -1.09 8.67
CA THR A 85 16.43 -2.25 8.04
C THR A 85 15.10 -2.57 8.70
N ARG A 86 14.07 -2.85 7.91
CA ARG A 86 12.74 -3.25 8.38
C ARG A 86 11.98 -4.05 7.33
N ARG A 87 10.90 -4.67 7.73
CA ARG A 87 9.97 -5.41 6.87
C ARG A 87 8.53 -5.17 7.30
N SER A 88 7.57 -5.62 6.48
CA SER A 88 6.14 -5.47 6.76
C SER A 88 5.74 -4.01 6.98
N ASN A 89 6.39 -3.12 6.25
CA ASN A 89 6.10 -1.70 6.18
C ASN A 89 5.13 -1.42 5.03
N ALA A 90 4.40 -0.32 5.12
CA ALA A 90 3.61 0.18 4.00
C ALA A 90 4.38 1.21 3.19
N GLY A 91 3.92 1.42 1.95
CA GLY A 91 4.39 2.49 1.07
C GLY A 91 3.22 3.19 0.40
N PHE A 92 3.30 4.51 0.22
CA PHE A 92 2.30 5.30 -0.50
C PHE A 92 2.96 6.49 -1.22
N GLY A 93 2.24 7.08 -2.18
CA GLY A 93 2.74 8.16 -3.02
C GLY A 93 3.17 7.71 -4.41
N THR A 94 4.21 8.33 -4.95
CA THR A 94 4.74 8.07 -6.29
C THR A 94 6.23 7.81 -6.26
N THR A 95 6.82 7.37 -7.37
CA THR A 95 8.27 7.19 -7.48
C THR A 95 9.09 8.47 -7.34
N ALA A 96 8.47 9.64 -7.42
CA ALA A 96 9.12 10.94 -7.25
C ALA A 96 8.84 11.57 -5.87
N ALA A 97 7.75 11.16 -5.21
CA ALA A 97 7.33 11.68 -3.90
C ALA A 97 6.62 10.56 -3.14
N ALA A 98 7.40 9.76 -2.42
CA ALA A 98 6.94 8.57 -1.71
C ALA A 98 7.05 8.72 -0.20
N ALA A 99 6.26 7.96 0.51
CA ALA A 99 6.44 7.74 1.94
C ALA A 99 6.49 6.25 2.26
N SER A 100 7.32 5.87 3.22
CA SER A 100 7.39 4.53 3.81
C SER A 100 7.07 4.62 5.29
N LEU A 101 6.18 3.76 5.77
CA LEU A 101 5.60 3.87 7.10
C LEU A 101 5.65 2.53 7.85
N GLY A 102 5.97 2.60 9.13
CA GLY A 102 5.92 1.47 10.04
C GLY A 102 6.92 0.37 9.74
N GLY A 103 6.54 -0.84 10.08
CA GLY A 103 7.32 -2.06 9.89
C GLY A 103 7.81 -2.67 11.19
N SER A 104 8.54 -3.77 11.08
CA SER A 104 9.17 -4.42 12.21
C SER A 104 10.68 -4.52 12.05
N ILE A 105 11.40 -4.39 13.16
CA ILE A 105 12.83 -4.63 13.30
C ILE A 105 13.07 -5.84 14.21
N GLY A 106 14.27 -6.44 14.11
CA GLY A 106 14.59 -7.65 14.89
C GLY A 106 14.05 -8.94 14.23
N GLY A 107 13.89 -9.99 15.01
CA GLY A 107 13.51 -11.32 14.54
C GLY A 107 12.07 -11.46 14.03
N LEU A 108 11.64 -12.73 13.94
CA LEU A 108 10.23 -13.06 13.76
C LEU A 108 9.50 -12.94 15.11
N PRO A 109 8.15 -12.81 15.13
CA PRO A 109 7.41 -12.91 16.38
C PRO A 109 7.81 -14.17 17.19
N PRO A 110 7.94 -14.09 18.52
CA PRO A 110 7.59 -12.94 19.37
C PRO A 110 8.69 -11.88 19.54
N THR A 111 9.83 -11.99 18.88
CA THR A 111 10.98 -11.07 19.04
C THR A 111 10.95 -9.85 18.10
N ALA A 112 9.94 -9.75 17.23
CA ALA A 112 9.76 -8.61 16.35
C ALA A 112 9.34 -7.37 17.16
N ASN A 113 10.03 -6.25 16.95
CA ASN A 113 9.64 -4.95 17.51
C ASN A 113 9.00 -4.10 16.41
N THR A 114 7.82 -3.58 16.70
CA THR A 114 7.16 -2.61 15.82
C THR A 114 7.87 -1.27 15.88
N VAL A 115 7.95 -0.60 14.75
CA VAL A 115 8.45 0.77 14.68
C VAL A 115 7.39 1.69 14.10
N ASN A 116 7.48 2.96 14.46
CA ASN A 116 6.59 4.00 13.98
C ASN A 116 7.29 4.91 12.95
N TYR A 117 8.39 4.46 12.37
CA TYR A 117 9.17 5.26 11.45
C TYR A 117 8.36 5.64 10.23
N VAL A 118 8.45 6.91 9.86
CA VAL A 118 8.01 7.42 8.57
C VAL A 118 9.18 8.10 7.91
N GLU A 119 9.42 7.78 6.67
CA GLU A 119 10.44 8.42 5.85
C GLU A 119 9.83 8.84 4.53
N GLU A 120 10.19 10.02 4.07
CA GLU A 120 9.74 10.61 2.82
C GLU A 120 10.87 10.63 1.80
N TYR A 121 10.52 10.33 0.56
CA TYR A 121 11.39 10.37 -0.61
C TYR A 121 11.04 11.57 -1.49
N ASP A 122 12.03 12.38 -1.80
CA ASP A 122 11.89 13.61 -2.61
C ASP A 122 12.28 13.41 -4.10
N GLY A 123 12.45 12.18 -4.54
CA GLY A 123 12.98 11.84 -5.86
C GLY A 123 14.50 11.62 -5.87
N SER A 124 15.19 11.95 -4.79
CA SER A 124 16.66 11.83 -4.70
C SER A 124 17.15 11.20 -3.39
N SER A 125 16.47 11.42 -2.28
CA SER A 125 16.88 10.96 -0.95
C SER A 125 15.69 10.67 -0.04
N TRP A 126 15.92 9.82 0.97
CA TRP A 126 14.96 9.57 2.05
C TRP A 126 15.30 10.44 3.26
N THR A 127 14.30 11.09 3.83
CA THR A 127 14.42 11.89 5.04
C THR A 127 13.38 11.44 6.06
N ALA A 128 13.76 11.46 7.35
CA ALA A 128 12.81 11.14 8.42
C ALA A 128 11.71 12.20 8.50
N ALA A 129 10.47 11.74 8.60
CA ALA A 129 9.27 12.55 8.77
C ALA A 129 8.63 12.30 10.14
N THR A 130 7.51 12.98 10.43
CA THR A 130 6.74 12.75 11.66
C THR A 130 6.29 11.29 11.73
N GLY A 131 6.73 10.60 12.79
CA GLY A 131 6.42 9.20 13.00
C GLY A 131 4.91 8.91 13.06
N TYR A 132 4.52 7.72 12.63
CA TYR A 132 3.15 7.24 12.80
C TYR A 132 2.79 7.20 14.29
N PRO A 133 1.54 7.46 14.68
CA PRO A 133 1.20 7.62 16.12
C PRO A 133 1.50 6.39 16.99
N VAL A 134 1.61 5.21 16.38
CA VAL A 134 1.91 3.95 17.07
C VAL A 134 2.89 3.11 16.28
N GLY A 135 3.77 2.36 16.94
CA GLY A 135 4.60 1.37 16.27
C GLY A 135 3.74 0.22 15.72
N VAL A 136 3.85 -0.07 14.43
CA VAL A 136 2.95 -0.99 13.74
C VAL A 136 3.67 -1.68 12.57
N TYR A 137 3.35 -2.95 12.32
CA TYR A 137 3.75 -3.68 11.12
C TYR A 137 2.55 -4.39 10.48
N ASP A 138 2.71 -4.95 9.28
CA ASP A 138 1.62 -5.49 8.46
C ASP A 138 0.46 -4.50 8.30
N ILE A 139 0.80 -3.22 8.27
CA ILE A 139 -0.08 -2.08 8.01
C ILE A 139 -0.15 -1.85 6.51
N GLU A 140 -1.25 -1.28 6.05
CA GLU A 140 -1.40 -0.81 4.68
C GLU A 140 -1.58 0.70 4.63
N ALA A 141 -1.24 1.29 3.48
CA ALA A 141 -1.39 2.72 3.25
C ALA A 141 -1.70 3.02 1.78
N CYS A 142 -2.39 4.13 1.56
CA CYS A 142 -2.67 4.64 0.21
C CYS A 142 -2.63 6.17 0.18
N GLY A 143 -2.78 6.74 -1.00
CA GLY A 143 -2.80 8.19 -1.21
C GLY A 143 -1.48 8.75 -1.74
N THR A 144 -1.26 10.05 -1.52
CA THR A 144 -0.05 10.77 -1.90
C THR A 144 0.79 11.11 -0.67
N GLN A 145 2.05 11.48 -0.87
CA GLN A 145 2.95 11.89 0.22
C GLN A 145 2.38 13.02 1.09
N THR A 146 1.55 13.90 0.53
CA THR A 146 0.93 15.02 1.25
C THR A 146 -0.55 14.80 1.57
N ALA A 147 -1.13 13.67 1.20
CA ALA A 147 -2.49 13.26 1.50
C ALA A 147 -2.54 11.72 1.55
N GLY A 148 -1.98 11.15 2.61
CA GLY A 148 -1.86 9.71 2.83
C GLY A 148 -2.85 9.21 3.88
N LEU A 149 -3.19 7.94 3.80
CA LEU A 149 -4.00 7.21 4.79
C LEU A 149 -3.25 5.94 5.16
N GLY A 150 -2.94 5.77 6.43
CA GLY A 150 -2.44 4.51 6.99
C GLY A 150 -3.51 3.83 7.84
N ALA A 151 -3.71 2.52 7.68
CA ALA A 151 -4.79 1.81 8.35
C ALA A 151 -4.40 0.41 8.83
N GLY A 152 -5.01 -0.04 9.93
CA GLY A 152 -4.87 -1.37 10.48
C GLY A 152 -3.46 -1.72 10.95
N GLY A 153 -3.10 -2.99 10.79
CA GLY A 153 -1.81 -3.51 11.16
C GLY A 153 -1.80 -4.25 12.49
N TYR A 154 -0.60 -4.58 12.93
CA TYR A 154 -0.35 -5.33 14.15
C TYR A 154 0.62 -4.58 15.04
N ILE A 155 0.28 -4.39 16.30
CA ILE A 155 1.10 -3.69 17.27
C ILE A 155 1.68 -4.65 18.31
N THR A 156 2.95 -4.42 18.67
CA THR A 156 3.58 -4.99 19.87
C THR A 156 3.87 -3.80 20.81
N PRO A 157 3.79 -3.84 22.13
CA PRO A 157 4.80 -4.59 22.89
C PRO A 157 4.24 -5.68 23.81
N SER A 158 3.03 -6.10 23.64
CA SER A 158 2.52 -7.23 24.45
C SER A 158 2.57 -8.54 23.66
N ASP A 159 2.91 -9.61 24.31
CA ASP A 159 2.78 -10.96 23.78
C ASP A 159 1.53 -11.61 24.40
N PRO A 160 0.52 -11.99 23.60
CA PRO A 160 0.41 -11.77 22.16
C PRO A 160 0.17 -10.30 21.81
N GLY A 161 0.72 -9.83 20.68
CA GLY A 161 0.42 -8.50 20.13
C GLY A 161 -1.03 -8.38 19.66
N THR A 162 -1.42 -7.22 19.18
CA THR A 162 -2.83 -6.92 18.87
C THR A 162 -2.99 -6.43 17.42
N THR A 163 -3.90 -7.04 16.69
CA THR A 163 -4.40 -6.52 15.42
C THR A 163 -5.31 -5.32 15.71
N VAL A 164 -5.11 -4.23 14.98
CA VAL A 164 -5.85 -2.98 15.21
C VAL A 164 -6.72 -2.60 14.01
N ASN A 165 -7.72 -1.77 14.28
CA ASN A 165 -8.61 -1.17 13.28
C ASN A 165 -8.43 0.34 13.16
N THR A 166 -7.42 0.90 13.82
CA THR A 166 -7.13 2.34 13.80
C THR A 166 -6.63 2.78 12.43
N ASN A 167 -6.92 4.01 12.08
CA ASN A 167 -6.39 4.65 10.89
C ASN A 167 -6.11 6.13 11.14
N PHE A 168 -5.16 6.66 10.37
CA PHE A 168 -4.73 8.04 10.50
C PHE A 168 -4.48 8.64 9.12
N ASP A 169 -4.92 9.89 8.96
CA ASP A 169 -4.61 10.72 7.80
C ASP A 169 -3.27 11.42 7.98
N TYR A 170 -2.51 11.45 6.90
CA TYR A 170 -1.25 12.19 6.80
C TYR A 170 -1.43 13.40 5.86
N ASN A 171 -0.98 14.56 6.30
CA ASN A 171 -1.08 15.81 5.51
C ASN A 171 0.27 16.29 4.96
N GLY A 172 1.31 15.44 4.96
CA GLY A 172 2.67 15.79 4.59
C GLY A 172 3.53 16.28 5.76
N SER A 173 2.96 16.43 6.96
CA SER A 173 3.73 16.88 8.12
C SER A 173 3.25 16.27 9.45
N SER A 174 2.00 15.88 9.55
CA SER A 174 1.40 15.33 10.78
C SER A 174 0.33 14.30 10.49
N TRP A 175 0.06 13.45 11.49
CA TRP A 175 -0.96 12.41 11.47
C TRP A 175 -2.17 12.83 12.30
N THR A 176 -3.37 12.63 11.75
CA THR A 176 -4.65 12.90 12.44
C THR A 176 -5.48 11.63 12.49
N ALA A 177 -5.98 11.27 13.67
CA ALA A 177 -6.84 10.11 13.84
C ALA A 177 -8.22 10.33 13.20
N ASN A 178 -8.73 9.29 12.54
CA ASN A 178 -10.06 9.23 11.96
C ASN A 178 -10.92 8.15 12.62
N ASN A 179 -12.17 8.01 12.15
CA ASN A 179 -13.04 6.93 12.58
C ASN A 179 -12.46 5.58 12.18
N ASN A 180 -12.38 4.66 13.12
CA ASN A 180 -11.79 3.35 12.94
C ASN A 180 -12.54 2.50 11.92
N MET A 181 -11.83 1.58 11.26
CA MET A 181 -12.45 0.49 10.51
C MET A 181 -13.39 -0.32 11.40
N ASN A 182 -14.44 -0.93 10.81
CA ASN A 182 -15.33 -1.80 11.57
C ASN A 182 -14.64 -3.08 12.05
N ASN A 183 -13.61 -3.53 11.33
CA ASN A 183 -12.90 -4.76 11.66
C ASN A 183 -11.40 -4.50 11.80
N ALA A 184 -10.80 -4.97 12.89
CA ALA A 184 -9.36 -5.00 13.05
C ALA A 184 -8.75 -5.98 12.04
N ARG A 185 -7.68 -5.55 11.34
CA ARG A 185 -7.03 -6.37 10.31
C ARG A 185 -5.54 -6.06 10.15
N ASN A 186 -4.79 -7.09 9.82
CA ASN A 186 -3.40 -7.02 9.38
C ASN A 186 -3.20 -7.98 8.21
N ASN A 187 -2.13 -7.88 7.45
CA ASN A 187 -1.92 -8.66 6.23
C ASN A 187 -3.13 -8.61 5.27
N PHE A 188 -3.62 -7.45 4.99
CA PHE A 188 -4.75 -7.18 4.10
C PHE A 188 -4.28 -6.38 2.89
N SER A 189 -5.18 -6.09 1.97
CA SER A 189 -4.90 -5.21 0.84
C SER A 189 -5.67 -3.90 0.99
N MET A 190 -5.01 -2.80 0.64
CA MET A 190 -5.61 -1.47 0.59
C MET A 190 -5.31 -0.79 -0.74
N THR A 191 -6.30 -0.09 -1.27
CA THR A 191 -6.14 0.72 -2.48
C THR A 191 -7.03 1.95 -2.42
N GLY A 192 -6.65 2.99 -3.15
CA GLY A 192 -7.41 4.24 -3.22
C GLY A 192 -6.59 5.48 -2.91
N ILE A 193 -7.29 6.48 -2.42
CA ILE A 193 -6.73 7.76 -1.97
C ILE A 193 -7.19 8.04 -0.53
N GLN A 194 -6.63 9.05 0.10
CA GLN A 194 -6.94 9.42 1.49
C GLN A 194 -8.44 9.54 1.79
N THR A 195 -9.22 10.07 0.85
CA THR A 195 -10.67 10.33 1.03
C THR A 195 -11.58 9.31 0.37
N ALA A 196 -11.03 8.28 -0.29
CA ALA A 196 -11.81 7.22 -0.94
C ALA A 196 -10.94 5.98 -1.09
N SER A 197 -11.08 5.02 -0.18
CA SER A 197 -10.27 3.82 -0.20
C SER A 197 -11.09 2.56 0.05
N LEU A 198 -10.51 1.43 -0.36
CA LEU A 198 -11.05 0.09 -0.17
C LEU A 198 -10.02 -0.74 0.58
N VAL A 199 -10.48 -1.49 1.57
CA VAL A 199 -9.70 -2.53 2.23
C VAL A 199 -10.39 -3.87 2.07
N ALA A 200 -9.62 -4.93 1.87
CA ALA A 200 -10.16 -6.27 1.68
C ALA A 200 -9.28 -7.34 2.33
N GLY A 201 -9.92 -8.34 2.90
CA GLY A 201 -9.29 -9.49 3.52
C GLY A 201 -8.56 -9.18 4.83
N GLY A 202 -7.49 -9.91 5.05
CA GLY A 202 -6.65 -9.81 6.25
C GLY A 202 -6.94 -10.85 7.31
N THR A 203 -6.01 -10.96 8.25
CA THR A 203 -6.10 -11.91 9.36
C THR A 203 -7.35 -11.67 10.19
N GLY A 204 -8.12 -12.71 10.44
CA GLY A 204 -9.39 -12.67 11.16
C GLY A 204 -10.61 -12.22 10.32
N ASN A 205 -10.40 -11.69 9.11
CA ASN A 205 -11.45 -11.15 8.26
C ASN A 205 -11.25 -11.50 6.76
N PRO A 206 -11.01 -12.77 6.40
CA PRO A 206 -10.52 -13.12 5.05
C PRO A 206 -11.52 -12.83 3.92
N THR A 207 -12.80 -12.72 4.23
CA THR A 207 -13.87 -12.49 3.25
C THR A 207 -14.52 -11.10 3.37
N LYS A 208 -14.04 -10.26 4.30
CA LYS A 208 -14.65 -8.96 4.55
C LYS A 208 -13.93 -7.84 3.82
N ALA A 209 -14.70 -6.90 3.31
CA ALA A 209 -14.20 -5.67 2.72
C ALA A 209 -14.92 -4.45 3.30
N GLU A 210 -14.24 -3.30 3.29
CA GLU A 210 -14.79 -2.03 3.76
C GLU A 210 -14.35 -0.91 2.83
N ILE A 211 -15.23 0.04 2.57
CA ILE A 211 -14.91 1.28 1.85
C ILE A 211 -14.87 2.46 2.82
N TYR A 212 -13.95 3.37 2.54
CA TYR A 212 -13.78 4.64 3.25
C TYR A 212 -14.25 5.81 2.39
N ASP A 213 -15.04 6.71 2.94
CA ASP A 213 -15.58 7.88 2.25
C ASP A 213 -14.87 9.20 2.61
N GLY A 214 -13.74 9.13 3.30
CA GLY A 214 -13.02 10.27 3.85
C GLY A 214 -13.42 10.60 5.29
N THR A 215 -14.40 9.90 5.85
CA THR A 215 -14.88 10.11 7.22
C THR A 215 -15.20 8.79 7.91
N ASN A 216 -15.92 7.91 7.24
CA ASN A 216 -16.42 6.67 7.81
C ASN A 216 -16.07 5.46 6.96
N TRP A 217 -15.95 4.32 7.64
CA TRP A 217 -15.79 3.01 7.03
C TRP A 217 -17.14 2.29 6.96
N THR A 218 -17.50 1.79 5.79
CA THR A 218 -18.72 1.03 5.53
C THR A 218 -18.35 -0.37 5.03
N ALA A 219 -18.88 -1.40 5.70
CA ALA A 219 -18.71 -2.78 5.26
C ALA A 219 -19.47 -3.01 3.96
N ILE A 220 -18.84 -3.78 3.05
CA ILE A 220 -19.43 -4.23 1.80
C ILE A 220 -19.41 -5.75 1.73
N SER A 221 -20.42 -6.31 1.10
CA SER A 221 -20.63 -7.76 0.93
C SER A 221 -20.08 -8.26 -0.40
#